data_8606969f01cd6c0c1a114e62baca0d8c
#
_entry.id   8606969f01cd6c0c1a114e62baca0d8c
#
_cell.length_a   1.000
_cell.length_b   1.000
_cell.length_c   1.000
_cell.angle_alpha   90.00
_cell.angle_beta   90.00
_cell.angle_gamma   90.00
#
_symmetry.space_group_name_H-M   'P 1'
#
loop_
_entity.id
_entity.type
_entity.pdbx_description
1 polymer ?
#
loop_
_entity_poly.entity_id
_entity_poly.type
_entity_poly.pdbx_seq_one_letter_code
_entity_poly.pdbx_strand_id
1 'polypeptide(L)'
;MLIQSKRVWYAGNFIPAELEFENGKIVRVYGYGEKPADKDYGNLRIVPGFLDIHCHGYHGWDTNYATPEGLQNWAKGIVREGVTGFLATTVTEKHPVLEKAVRNVAAVKKNHIAGKDGADILGIHFEGPYLDMKYKGAQPPEAIVPPSVEEFKEYQDAADGLIKIITMAPEHDPDFALTRYCAEHGVIPSMGHSGATLELASLAIANGAKSITHTFNGQSPFLHRANGLVGTAFRYHDLYSEVICDTHHSTPEALNIFFTCKGKDHGIMISDALLCKGGKPGDKFMFGGHEVVIDETGTARLTETGGIAGSTMQMNVGLRNLVEVAQVPFETAINSCTINPATLLGLNDHLGKLQVGYDADAVVLNDDYTVAETYAKGIAQF
;
A
#
# COMPACT_ATOMS: atom_id res chain seq x y z
N MET A 1 -16.80 -18.34 14.90
CA MET A 1 -15.52 -19.07 14.90
C MET A 1 -14.62 -18.47 15.96
N LEU A 2 -13.93 -19.32 16.72
CA LEU A 2 -13.00 -18.92 17.79
C LEU A 2 -11.58 -19.40 17.46
N ILE A 3 -10.63 -18.48 17.37
CA ILE A 3 -9.21 -18.77 17.16
C ILE A 3 -8.40 -18.30 18.36
N GLN A 4 -7.30 -19.00 18.70
CA GLN A 4 -6.45 -18.60 19.81
C GLN A 4 -4.97 -18.72 19.51
N SER A 5 -4.16 -17.91 20.21
CA SER A 5 -2.72 -18.02 20.27
C SER A 5 -2.18 -17.43 21.58
N LYS A 6 -1.01 -17.88 21.99
CA LYS A 6 -0.25 -17.27 23.09
C LYS A 6 0.39 -15.93 22.69
N ARG A 7 0.34 -15.57 21.40
CA ARG A 7 0.91 -14.33 20.85
C ARG A 7 -0.07 -13.63 19.91
N VAL A 8 -1.17 -13.09 20.45
CA VAL A 8 -2.11 -12.20 19.73
C VAL A 8 -1.66 -10.77 19.92
N TRP A 9 -1.48 -10.02 18.82
CA TRP A 9 -1.15 -8.59 18.87
C TRP A 9 -2.38 -7.76 19.25
N TYR A 10 -2.40 -7.31 20.48
CA TYR A 10 -3.53 -6.58 21.04
C TYR A 10 -3.05 -5.37 21.83
N ALA A 11 -3.60 -4.18 21.53
CA ALA A 11 -3.29 -2.93 22.24
C ALA A 11 -1.78 -2.64 22.40
N GLY A 12 -0.96 -2.93 21.35
CA GLY A 12 0.47 -2.62 21.33
C GLY A 12 1.36 -3.70 21.96
N ASN A 13 0.83 -4.87 22.30
CA ASN A 13 1.59 -5.96 22.89
C ASN A 13 1.13 -7.33 22.39
N PHE A 14 2.00 -8.34 22.44
CA PHE A 14 1.60 -9.72 22.29
C PHE A 14 1.05 -10.25 23.61
N ILE A 15 -0.19 -10.74 23.61
CA ILE A 15 -0.84 -11.34 24.76
C ILE A 15 -1.40 -12.73 24.41
N PRO A 16 -1.50 -13.66 25.38
CA PRO A 16 -2.26 -14.90 25.21
C PRO A 16 -3.76 -14.58 25.16
N ALA A 17 -4.40 -14.82 24.02
CA ALA A 17 -5.81 -14.46 23.84
C ALA A 17 -6.54 -15.36 22.85
N GLU A 18 -7.86 -15.31 22.91
CA GLU A 18 -8.81 -15.87 21.97
C GLU A 18 -9.58 -14.74 21.28
N LEU A 19 -9.82 -14.90 19.99
CA LEU A 19 -10.62 -13.97 19.17
C LEU A 19 -11.84 -14.68 18.66
N GLU A 20 -13.03 -14.17 18.99
CA GLU A 20 -14.31 -14.69 18.50
C GLU A 20 -14.74 -13.86 17.29
N PHE A 21 -14.94 -14.55 16.15
CA PHE A 21 -15.39 -13.99 14.89
C PHE A 21 -16.85 -14.35 14.64
N GLU A 22 -17.66 -13.35 14.38
CA GLU A 22 -19.08 -13.51 14.00
C GLU A 22 -19.46 -12.43 12.98
N ASN A 23 -20.15 -12.82 11.92
CA ASN A 23 -20.63 -11.91 10.87
C ASN A 23 -19.55 -10.95 10.31
N GLY A 24 -18.34 -11.47 10.12
CA GLY A 24 -17.20 -10.71 9.60
C GLY A 24 -16.53 -9.77 10.60
N LYS A 25 -16.92 -9.80 11.87
CA LYS A 25 -16.40 -8.93 12.93
C LYS A 25 -15.76 -9.72 14.07
N ILE A 26 -14.85 -9.08 14.79
CA ILE A 26 -14.39 -9.53 16.10
C ILE A 26 -15.44 -9.11 17.12
N VAL A 27 -16.15 -10.07 17.69
CA VAL A 27 -17.26 -9.79 18.63
C VAL A 27 -16.82 -9.87 20.09
N ARG A 28 -15.77 -10.66 20.38
CA ARG A 28 -15.21 -10.79 21.73
C ARG A 28 -13.75 -11.17 21.70
N VAL A 29 -13.05 -10.81 22.78
CA VAL A 29 -11.68 -11.23 23.09
C VAL A 29 -11.68 -11.84 24.48
N TYR A 30 -11.13 -13.06 24.61
CA TYR A 30 -11.01 -13.78 25.89
C TYR A 30 -9.54 -14.07 26.20
N GLY A 31 -9.25 -14.49 27.43
CA GLY A 31 -7.97 -15.08 27.77
C GLY A 31 -7.76 -16.43 27.07
N TYR A 32 -6.51 -16.75 26.75
CA TYR A 32 -6.16 -18.02 26.11
C TYR A 32 -6.62 -19.23 26.93
N GLY A 33 -7.37 -20.14 26.31
CA GLY A 33 -7.89 -21.37 26.93
C GLY A 33 -9.16 -21.16 27.76
N GLU A 34 -9.82 -20.00 27.71
CA GLU A 34 -11.09 -19.77 28.42
C GLU A 34 -12.26 -20.48 27.76
N LYS A 35 -12.20 -20.66 26.44
CA LYS A 35 -13.24 -21.32 25.64
C LYS A 35 -12.63 -22.44 24.78
N PRO A 36 -13.43 -23.44 24.37
CA PRO A 36 -13.01 -24.39 23.35
C PRO A 36 -12.82 -23.67 22.01
N ALA A 37 -11.57 -23.47 21.57
CA ALA A 37 -11.26 -22.82 20.31
C ALA A 37 -11.47 -23.78 19.12
N ASP A 38 -11.96 -23.24 17.99
CA ASP A 38 -12.04 -23.97 16.72
C ASP A 38 -10.64 -24.22 16.13
N LYS A 39 -9.71 -23.26 16.34
CA LYS A 39 -8.30 -23.41 15.96
C LYS A 39 -7.38 -22.84 17.04
N ASP A 40 -6.37 -23.62 17.40
CA ASP A 40 -5.28 -23.23 18.32
C ASP A 40 -3.97 -23.13 17.56
N TYR A 41 -3.43 -21.94 17.48
CA TYR A 41 -2.15 -21.64 16.80
C TYR A 41 -0.93 -21.72 17.75
N GLY A 42 -1.12 -22.08 19.00
CA GLY A 42 -0.04 -22.29 19.97
C GLY A 42 0.80 -21.02 20.17
N ASN A 43 2.03 -21.02 19.67
CA ASN A 43 2.94 -19.87 19.78
C ASN A 43 3.06 -19.03 18.50
N LEU A 44 2.28 -19.29 17.47
CA LEU A 44 2.31 -18.44 16.26
C LEU A 44 1.76 -17.04 16.56
N ARG A 45 2.27 -16.04 15.87
CA ARG A 45 1.79 -14.67 16.03
C ARG A 45 0.45 -14.49 15.31
N ILE A 46 -0.54 -13.92 15.96
CA ILE A 46 -1.76 -13.43 15.30
C ILE A 46 -1.70 -11.92 15.30
N VAL A 47 -1.72 -11.31 14.12
CA VAL A 47 -1.64 -9.86 13.89
C VAL A 47 -2.82 -9.39 13.05
N PRO A 48 -3.15 -8.07 13.01
CA PRO A 48 -4.18 -7.56 12.10
C PRO A 48 -3.84 -7.84 10.64
N GLY A 49 -4.85 -7.96 9.79
CA GLY A 49 -4.70 -8.05 8.35
C GLY A 49 -3.93 -6.87 7.77
N PHE A 50 -3.03 -7.14 6.81
CA PHE A 50 -2.23 -6.09 6.17
C PHE A 50 -3.06 -5.33 5.15
N LEU A 51 -2.76 -4.03 5.01
CA LEU A 51 -3.34 -3.16 4.00
C LEU A 51 -2.20 -2.67 3.09
N ASP A 52 -2.29 -2.98 1.79
CA ASP A 52 -1.34 -2.50 0.78
C ASP A 52 -1.99 -1.40 -0.06
N ILE A 53 -1.67 -0.15 0.23
CA ILE A 53 -2.31 1.00 -0.41
C ILE A 53 -1.57 1.50 -1.66
N HIS A 54 -0.50 0.81 -2.06
CA HIS A 54 0.25 1.10 -3.26
C HIS A 54 0.80 -0.19 -3.86
N CYS A 55 0.05 -0.79 -4.77
CA CYS A 55 0.47 -1.98 -5.52
C CYS A 55 -0.16 -1.98 -6.92
N HIS A 56 0.69 -2.09 -7.95
CA HIS A 56 0.29 -2.02 -9.36
C HIS A 56 -0.22 -3.34 -9.90
N GLY A 57 0.25 -4.45 -9.33
CA GLY A 57 -0.07 -5.75 -9.88
C GLY A 57 0.28 -6.95 -9.01
N TYR A 58 -0.13 -8.13 -9.50
CA TYR A 58 0.06 -9.41 -8.84
C TYR A 58 0.02 -10.56 -9.85
N HIS A 59 1.06 -11.41 -9.90
CA HIS A 59 1.10 -12.66 -10.67
C HIS A 59 0.58 -12.56 -12.13
N GLY A 60 1.12 -11.59 -12.88
CA GLY A 60 0.79 -11.39 -14.30
C GLY A 60 -0.36 -10.43 -14.57
N TRP A 61 -1.03 -9.90 -13.56
CA TRP A 61 -2.12 -8.93 -13.68
C TRP A 61 -1.69 -7.57 -13.15
N ASP A 62 -2.00 -6.50 -13.85
CA ASP A 62 -1.84 -5.12 -13.38
C ASP A 62 -3.16 -4.35 -13.48
N THR A 63 -3.22 -3.21 -12.78
CA THR A 63 -4.44 -2.39 -12.73
C THR A 63 -4.85 -1.88 -14.10
N ASN A 64 -3.89 -1.45 -14.93
CA ASN A 64 -4.19 -0.80 -16.22
C ASN A 64 -4.75 -1.76 -17.26
N TYR A 65 -4.29 -3.02 -17.24
CA TYR A 65 -4.61 -3.98 -18.30
C TYR A 65 -5.32 -5.24 -17.78
N ALA A 66 -5.57 -5.36 -16.48
CA ALA A 66 -6.28 -6.50 -15.91
C ALA A 66 -7.69 -6.62 -16.49
N THR A 67 -8.09 -7.87 -16.72
CA THR A 67 -9.50 -8.20 -16.92
C THR A 67 -10.24 -8.23 -15.58
N PRO A 68 -11.58 -8.20 -15.54
CA PRO A 68 -12.33 -8.41 -14.31
C PRO A 68 -11.91 -9.69 -13.57
N GLU A 69 -11.68 -10.78 -14.30
CA GLU A 69 -11.18 -12.05 -13.74
C GLU A 69 -9.76 -11.89 -13.16
N GLY A 70 -8.88 -11.14 -13.83
CA GLY A 70 -7.52 -10.86 -13.37
C GLY A 70 -7.51 -10.14 -12.03
N LEU A 71 -8.34 -9.11 -11.84
CA LEU A 71 -8.49 -8.41 -10.56
C LEU A 71 -9.07 -9.32 -9.46
N GLN A 72 -10.02 -10.20 -9.79
CA GLN A 72 -10.55 -11.19 -8.86
C GLN A 72 -9.48 -12.21 -8.45
N ASN A 73 -8.67 -12.69 -9.40
CA ASN A 73 -7.55 -13.60 -9.13
C ASN A 73 -6.49 -12.93 -8.27
N TRP A 74 -6.22 -11.65 -8.51
CA TRP A 74 -5.33 -10.87 -7.64
C TRP A 74 -5.86 -10.80 -6.20
N ALA A 75 -7.12 -10.40 -6.00
CA ALA A 75 -7.74 -10.33 -4.68
C ALA A 75 -7.69 -11.69 -3.94
N LYS A 76 -7.90 -12.82 -4.66
CA LYS A 76 -7.79 -14.18 -4.12
C LYS A 76 -6.36 -14.62 -3.82
N GLY A 77 -5.39 -14.07 -4.53
CA GLY A 77 -3.99 -14.48 -4.40
C GLY A 77 -3.25 -13.72 -3.30
N ILE A 78 -3.46 -12.40 -3.20
CA ILE A 78 -2.69 -11.51 -2.33
C ILE A 78 -2.87 -11.82 -0.83
N VAL A 79 -3.94 -12.50 -0.46
CA VAL A 79 -4.18 -12.98 0.92
C VAL A 79 -3.07 -13.91 1.41
N ARG A 80 -2.33 -14.58 0.50
CA ARG A 80 -1.20 -15.45 0.86
C ARG A 80 0.00 -14.68 1.43
N GLU A 81 0.00 -13.36 1.26
CA GLU A 81 0.99 -12.44 1.85
C GLU A 81 0.47 -11.77 3.13
N GLY A 82 -0.72 -12.14 3.59
CA GLY A 82 -1.39 -11.53 4.74
C GLY A 82 -2.19 -10.28 4.42
N VAL A 83 -2.31 -9.90 3.15
CA VAL A 83 -3.09 -8.72 2.75
C VAL A 83 -4.58 -9.03 2.78
N THR A 84 -5.33 -8.25 3.54
CA THR A 84 -6.80 -8.35 3.65
C THR A 84 -7.52 -7.20 2.96
N GLY A 85 -6.80 -6.13 2.60
CA GLY A 85 -7.32 -5.01 1.83
C GLY A 85 -6.22 -4.32 1.03
N PHE A 86 -6.55 -3.84 -0.18
CA PHE A 86 -5.58 -3.15 -1.03
C PHE A 86 -6.23 -2.08 -1.91
N LEU A 87 -5.41 -1.12 -2.37
CA LEU A 87 -5.76 -0.20 -3.45
C LEU A 87 -5.12 -0.69 -4.74
N ALA A 88 -5.94 -0.92 -5.78
CA ALA A 88 -5.42 -1.20 -7.10
C ALA A 88 -4.78 0.08 -7.67
N THR A 89 -3.44 0.06 -7.87
CA THR A 89 -2.69 1.27 -8.25
C THR A 89 -2.49 1.33 -9.75
N THR A 90 -2.86 2.45 -10.37
CA THR A 90 -2.59 2.68 -11.81
C THR A 90 -1.13 3.08 -12.03
N VAL A 91 -0.62 2.82 -13.22
CA VAL A 91 0.61 3.46 -13.73
C VAL A 91 0.21 4.50 -14.76
N THR A 92 1.00 5.58 -14.92
CA THR A 92 0.80 6.58 -15.96
C THR A 92 0.54 5.95 -17.32
N GLU A 93 -0.53 6.36 -17.98
CA GLU A 93 -0.90 5.91 -19.33
C GLU A 93 -1.82 6.95 -19.98
N LYS A 94 -2.10 6.78 -21.28
CA LYS A 94 -3.01 7.66 -22.01
C LYS A 94 -4.43 7.60 -21.44
N HIS A 95 -5.14 8.72 -21.49
CA HIS A 95 -6.48 8.89 -20.92
C HIS A 95 -7.44 7.70 -21.17
N PRO A 96 -7.61 7.18 -22.40
CA PRO A 96 -8.58 6.09 -22.63
C PRO A 96 -8.20 4.78 -21.92
N VAL A 97 -6.89 4.54 -21.67
CA VAL A 97 -6.42 3.35 -20.95
C VAL A 97 -6.70 3.50 -19.46
N LEU A 98 -6.38 4.67 -18.89
CA LEU A 98 -6.64 4.97 -17.47
C LEU A 98 -8.15 4.96 -17.17
N GLU A 99 -8.96 5.60 -18.02
CA GLU A 99 -10.42 5.59 -17.87
C GLU A 99 -10.97 4.16 -17.87
N LYS A 100 -10.52 3.32 -18.80
CA LYS A 100 -10.90 1.91 -18.86
C LYS A 100 -10.44 1.14 -17.60
N ALA A 101 -9.22 1.38 -17.13
CA ALA A 101 -8.66 0.72 -15.95
C ALA A 101 -9.48 1.01 -14.69
N VAL A 102 -9.76 2.29 -14.41
CA VAL A 102 -10.53 2.67 -13.23
C VAL A 102 -11.99 2.20 -13.29
N ARG A 103 -12.60 2.22 -14.48
CA ARG A 103 -13.94 1.66 -14.74
C ARG A 103 -13.99 0.17 -14.49
N ASN A 104 -12.94 -0.57 -14.88
CA ASN A 104 -12.83 -2.01 -14.64
C ASN A 104 -12.76 -2.33 -13.13
N VAL A 105 -11.94 -1.59 -12.38
CA VAL A 105 -11.87 -1.75 -10.91
C VAL A 105 -13.24 -1.49 -10.27
N ALA A 106 -13.93 -0.42 -10.69
CA ALA A 106 -15.28 -0.10 -10.19
C ALA A 106 -16.29 -1.22 -10.49
N ALA A 107 -16.27 -1.76 -11.70
CA ALA A 107 -17.16 -2.85 -12.10
C ALA A 107 -16.92 -4.14 -11.30
N VAL A 108 -15.65 -4.47 -11.02
CA VAL A 108 -15.31 -5.62 -10.17
C VAL A 108 -15.74 -5.37 -8.72
N LYS A 109 -15.38 -4.21 -8.15
CA LYS A 109 -15.71 -3.87 -6.75
C LYS A 109 -17.19 -3.95 -6.46
N LYS A 110 -18.04 -3.57 -7.39
CA LYS A 110 -19.51 -3.58 -7.24
C LYS A 110 -20.07 -4.95 -6.84
N ASN A 111 -19.44 -6.04 -7.29
CA ASN A 111 -19.90 -7.41 -7.01
C ASN A 111 -18.94 -8.19 -6.11
N HIS A 112 -17.82 -7.58 -5.72
CA HIS A 112 -16.80 -8.20 -4.88
C HIS A 112 -17.24 -8.25 -3.41
N ILE A 113 -17.15 -9.43 -2.82
CA ILE A 113 -17.48 -9.66 -1.40
C ILE A 113 -16.19 -10.02 -0.67
N ALA A 114 -15.67 -9.07 0.11
CA ALA A 114 -14.46 -9.28 0.90
C ALA A 114 -14.56 -10.52 1.79
N GLY A 115 -13.50 -11.29 1.86
CA GLY A 115 -13.41 -12.57 2.57
C GLY A 115 -13.94 -13.75 1.77
N LYS A 116 -15.04 -13.60 1.01
CA LYS A 116 -15.52 -14.65 0.12
C LYS A 116 -14.73 -14.70 -1.19
N ASP A 117 -14.40 -13.53 -1.72
CA ASP A 117 -13.70 -13.38 -2.99
C ASP A 117 -12.22 -12.98 -2.79
N GLY A 118 -11.68 -13.12 -1.57
CA GLY A 118 -10.32 -12.78 -1.20
C GLY A 118 -10.21 -11.47 -0.41
N ALA A 119 -9.10 -10.75 -0.56
CA ALA A 119 -8.86 -9.46 0.06
C ALA A 119 -9.85 -8.41 -0.47
N ASP A 120 -10.20 -7.42 0.35
CA ASP A 120 -11.05 -6.32 -0.08
C ASP A 120 -10.31 -5.38 -1.06
N ILE A 121 -10.98 -5.02 -2.16
CA ILE A 121 -10.55 -3.94 -3.05
C ILE A 121 -11.06 -2.64 -2.43
N LEU A 122 -10.21 -1.95 -1.64
CA LEU A 122 -10.59 -0.74 -0.90
C LEU A 122 -10.84 0.47 -1.80
N GLY A 123 -10.31 0.43 -3.01
CA GLY A 123 -10.44 1.48 -4.02
C GLY A 123 -9.24 1.50 -4.97
N ILE A 124 -8.92 2.69 -5.42
CA ILE A 124 -7.86 2.94 -6.40
C ILE A 124 -6.87 3.95 -5.82
N HIS A 125 -5.57 3.66 -5.98
CA HIS A 125 -4.51 4.65 -5.90
C HIS A 125 -4.19 5.09 -7.34
N PHE A 126 -4.47 6.33 -7.69
CA PHE A 126 -4.26 6.87 -9.02
C PHE A 126 -2.87 7.50 -9.11
N GLU A 127 -1.87 6.72 -9.55
CA GLU A 127 -0.51 7.19 -9.67
C GLU A 127 -0.23 7.73 -11.07
N GLY A 128 0.04 9.03 -11.14
CA GLY A 128 0.11 9.75 -12.41
C GLY A 128 -1.29 10.00 -13.03
N PRO A 129 -1.37 10.58 -14.21
CA PRO A 129 -0.28 10.97 -15.12
C PRO A 129 0.36 12.34 -14.82
N TYR A 130 0.03 13.00 -13.75
CA TYR A 130 0.40 14.37 -13.40
C TYR A 130 1.76 14.44 -12.67
N LEU A 131 2.82 13.95 -13.31
CA LEU A 131 4.14 13.73 -12.73
C LEU A 131 5.20 14.70 -13.28
N ASP A 132 6.34 14.81 -12.59
CA ASP A 132 7.49 15.55 -13.11
C ASP A 132 8.34 14.65 -14.03
N MET A 133 8.64 15.16 -15.22
CA MET A 133 9.39 14.43 -16.25
C MET A 133 10.79 14.00 -15.78
N LYS A 134 11.44 14.78 -14.94
CA LYS A 134 12.79 14.47 -14.40
C LYS A 134 12.74 13.36 -13.37
N TYR A 135 11.65 13.28 -12.61
CA TYR A 135 11.46 12.33 -11.51
C TYR A 135 10.45 11.22 -11.84
N LYS A 136 10.15 11.03 -13.12
CA LYS A 136 9.19 10.05 -13.61
C LYS A 136 9.49 8.59 -13.25
N GLY A 137 10.75 8.26 -12.93
CA GLY A 137 11.15 6.86 -12.70
C GLY A 137 10.87 5.98 -13.92
N ALA A 138 10.17 4.88 -13.70
CA ALA A 138 9.72 3.93 -14.73
C ALA A 138 8.41 4.35 -15.45
N GLN A 139 7.83 5.49 -15.11
CA GLN A 139 6.59 5.96 -15.75
C GLN A 139 6.82 6.36 -17.22
N PRO A 140 5.90 6.03 -18.16
CA PRO A 140 6.05 6.32 -19.59
C PRO A 140 5.98 7.85 -19.85
N PRO A 141 7.05 8.46 -20.42
CA PRO A 141 7.15 9.91 -20.56
C PRO A 141 6.10 10.50 -21.52
N GLU A 142 5.66 9.73 -22.52
CA GLU A 142 4.70 10.18 -23.54
C GLU A 142 3.25 10.30 -23.03
N ALA A 143 2.99 9.80 -21.83
CA ALA A 143 1.68 9.85 -21.19
C ALA A 143 1.63 10.82 -19.99
N ILE A 144 2.76 11.45 -19.63
CA ILE A 144 2.80 12.48 -18.58
C ILE A 144 2.16 13.76 -19.12
N VAL A 145 1.17 14.28 -18.39
CA VAL A 145 0.43 15.50 -18.75
C VAL A 145 0.33 16.46 -17.56
N PRO A 146 0.06 17.75 -17.78
CA PRO A 146 -0.20 18.68 -16.68
C PRO A 146 -1.44 18.30 -15.88
N PRO A 147 -1.48 18.58 -14.56
CA PRO A 147 -2.67 18.39 -13.73
C PRO A 147 -3.89 19.13 -14.26
N SER A 148 -5.05 18.46 -14.30
CA SER A 148 -6.33 19.02 -14.71
C SER A 148 -7.45 18.52 -13.80
N VAL A 149 -8.19 19.47 -13.22
CA VAL A 149 -9.37 19.15 -12.40
C VAL A 149 -10.47 18.54 -13.26
N GLU A 150 -10.66 19.04 -14.46
CA GLU A 150 -11.70 18.57 -15.39
C GLU A 150 -11.42 17.10 -15.79
N GLU A 151 -10.20 16.82 -16.21
CA GLU A 151 -9.79 15.46 -16.59
C GLU A 151 -9.86 14.49 -15.39
N PHE A 152 -9.43 14.92 -14.20
CA PHE A 152 -9.52 14.09 -13.01
C PHE A 152 -10.97 13.75 -12.63
N LYS A 153 -11.91 14.68 -12.83
CA LYS A 153 -13.35 14.40 -12.64
C LYS A 153 -13.83 13.26 -13.54
N GLU A 154 -13.39 13.24 -14.80
CA GLU A 154 -13.76 12.17 -15.73
C GLU A 154 -13.27 10.79 -15.23
N TYR A 155 -12.02 10.72 -14.70
CA TYR A 155 -11.51 9.50 -14.08
C TYR A 155 -12.29 9.12 -12.82
N GLN A 156 -12.60 10.07 -11.94
CA GLN A 156 -13.33 9.80 -10.70
C GLN A 156 -14.76 9.34 -10.98
N ASP A 157 -15.41 9.91 -11.99
CA ASP A 157 -16.74 9.49 -12.44
C ASP A 157 -16.67 8.07 -13.04
N ALA A 158 -15.68 7.78 -13.87
CA ALA A 158 -15.45 6.44 -14.43
C ALA A 158 -15.14 5.40 -13.35
N ALA A 159 -14.48 5.81 -12.27
CA ALA A 159 -14.16 4.99 -11.10
C ALA A 159 -15.32 4.82 -10.12
N ASP A 160 -16.50 5.40 -10.36
CA ASP A 160 -17.64 5.41 -9.41
C ASP A 160 -17.22 5.91 -8.00
N GLY A 161 -16.36 6.94 -7.95
CA GLY A 161 -15.85 7.51 -6.69
C GLY A 161 -14.81 6.67 -5.95
N LEU A 162 -14.22 5.66 -6.57
CA LEU A 162 -13.28 4.74 -5.92
C LEU A 162 -11.82 5.21 -5.91
N ILE A 163 -11.44 6.29 -6.58
CA ILE A 163 -10.11 6.86 -6.42
C ILE A 163 -10.01 7.44 -5.01
N LYS A 164 -9.12 6.87 -4.20
CA LYS A 164 -8.91 7.26 -2.79
C LYS A 164 -7.64 8.06 -2.58
N ILE A 165 -6.59 7.76 -3.35
CA ILE A 165 -5.30 8.46 -3.32
C ILE A 165 -4.98 8.87 -4.75
N ILE A 166 -4.40 10.07 -4.92
CA ILE A 166 -3.79 10.51 -6.16
C ILE A 166 -2.33 10.88 -5.91
N THR A 167 -1.40 10.26 -6.65
CA THR A 167 0.01 10.67 -6.66
C THR A 167 0.26 11.65 -7.79
N MET A 168 0.80 12.82 -7.44
CA MET A 168 1.12 13.87 -8.41
C MET A 168 2.30 14.73 -7.95
N ALA A 169 2.91 15.42 -8.93
CA ALA A 169 3.97 16.41 -8.73
C ALA A 169 3.34 17.80 -8.46
N PRO A 170 3.38 18.29 -7.20
CA PRO A 170 2.68 19.54 -6.85
C PRO A 170 3.27 20.77 -7.51
N GLU A 171 4.52 20.74 -7.98
CA GLU A 171 5.14 21.84 -8.74
C GLU A 171 4.49 22.09 -10.10
N HIS A 172 3.72 21.13 -10.60
CA HIS A 172 3.00 21.24 -11.88
C HIS A 172 1.51 21.54 -11.71
N ASP A 173 1.00 21.63 -10.45
CA ASP A 173 -0.40 21.94 -10.15
C ASP A 173 -0.59 23.46 -9.95
N PRO A 174 -1.04 24.21 -10.97
CA PRO A 174 -1.20 25.65 -10.87
C PRO A 174 -2.14 26.03 -9.71
N ASP A 175 -1.68 26.93 -8.85
CA ASP A 175 -2.42 27.38 -7.68
C ASP A 175 -2.93 26.25 -6.77
N PHE A 176 -2.34 25.05 -6.86
CA PHE A 176 -2.79 23.84 -6.17
C PHE A 176 -4.27 23.50 -6.42
N ALA A 177 -4.76 23.74 -7.63
CA ALA A 177 -6.16 23.63 -7.97
C ALA A 177 -6.65 22.17 -7.87
N LEU A 178 -5.89 21.21 -8.41
CA LEU A 178 -6.21 19.78 -8.31
C LEU A 178 -6.01 19.26 -6.89
N THR A 179 -4.95 19.69 -6.21
CA THR A 179 -4.69 19.35 -4.81
C THR A 179 -5.88 19.71 -3.91
N ARG A 180 -6.39 20.97 -4.02
CA ARG A 180 -7.56 21.42 -3.25
C ARG A 180 -8.82 20.65 -3.64
N TYR A 181 -9.07 20.51 -4.94
CA TYR A 181 -10.23 19.79 -5.41
C TYR A 181 -10.29 18.37 -4.83
N CYS A 182 -9.19 17.62 -4.92
CA CYS A 182 -9.09 16.27 -4.39
C CYS A 182 -9.34 16.24 -2.87
N ALA A 183 -8.69 17.11 -2.11
CA ALA A 183 -8.84 17.18 -0.67
C ALA A 183 -10.29 17.49 -0.22
N GLU A 184 -10.98 18.40 -0.94
CA GLU A 184 -12.38 18.78 -0.69
C GLU A 184 -13.38 17.69 -1.06
N HIS A 185 -13.00 16.76 -1.98
CA HIS A 185 -13.85 15.68 -2.45
C HIS A 185 -13.47 14.30 -1.90
N GLY A 186 -12.69 14.26 -0.80
CA GLY A 186 -12.37 13.01 -0.10
C GLY A 186 -11.35 12.13 -0.81
N VAL A 187 -10.60 12.67 -1.75
CA VAL A 187 -9.42 12.03 -2.35
C VAL A 187 -8.17 12.58 -1.68
N ILE A 188 -7.22 11.72 -1.36
CA ILE A 188 -5.98 12.08 -0.67
C ILE A 188 -4.93 12.48 -1.69
N PRO A 189 -4.51 13.77 -1.75
CA PRO A 189 -3.38 14.16 -2.58
C PRO A 189 -2.09 13.67 -1.92
N SER A 190 -1.30 12.89 -2.66
CA SER A 190 0.02 12.38 -2.28
C SER A 190 1.08 12.98 -3.20
N MET A 191 2.12 13.55 -2.63
CA MET A 191 3.23 14.15 -3.38
C MET A 191 4.23 13.06 -3.76
N GLY A 192 4.44 12.85 -5.04
CA GLY A 192 5.37 11.86 -5.56
C GLY A 192 5.77 12.12 -7.01
N HIS A 193 6.79 11.44 -7.50
CA HIS A 193 7.38 11.69 -8.81
C HIS A 193 7.61 13.19 -9.07
N SER A 194 8.31 13.83 -8.13
CA SER A 194 8.32 15.28 -7.99
C SER A 194 9.68 15.82 -7.59
N GLY A 195 10.03 16.97 -8.14
CA GLY A 195 11.20 17.77 -7.75
C GLY A 195 10.89 18.87 -6.74
N ALA A 196 9.73 18.83 -6.09
CA ALA A 196 9.31 19.88 -5.17
C ALA A 196 10.34 20.19 -4.09
N THR A 197 10.53 21.48 -3.81
CA THR A 197 11.31 21.93 -2.65
C THR A 197 10.47 21.80 -1.38
N LEU A 198 11.12 21.91 -0.21
CA LEU A 198 10.43 21.93 1.07
C LEU A 198 9.36 23.04 1.13
N GLU A 199 9.68 24.22 0.61
CA GLU A 199 8.78 25.36 0.62
C GLU A 199 7.52 25.09 -0.22
N LEU A 200 7.69 24.55 -1.44
CA LEU A 200 6.57 24.21 -2.32
C LEU A 200 5.74 23.05 -1.75
N ALA A 201 6.38 22.02 -1.24
CA ALA A 201 5.69 20.92 -0.57
C ALA A 201 4.90 21.39 0.65
N SER A 202 5.44 22.37 1.42
CA SER A 202 4.72 22.99 2.55
C SER A 202 3.45 23.73 2.10
N LEU A 203 3.51 24.38 0.93
CA LEU A 203 2.33 25.00 0.32
C LEU A 203 1.32 23.95 -0.15
N ALA A 204 1.77 22.83 -0.74
CA ALA A 204 0.89 21.73 -1.12
C ALA A 204 0.18 21.14 0.12
N ILE A 205 0.89 20.94 1.24
CA ILE A 205 0.30 20.51 2.52
C ILE A 205 -0.75 21.49 3.01
N ALA A 206 -0.46 22.81 2.96
CA ALA A 206 -1.42 23.85 3.33
C ALA A 206 -2.67 23.88 2.43
N ASN A 207 -2.56 23.34 1.21
CA ASN A 207 -3.66 23.17 0.26
C ASN A 207 -4.30 21.79 0.27
N GLY A 208 -3.95 20.91 1.23
CA GLY A 208 -4.65 19.66 1.47
C GLY A 208 -3.87 18.38 1.14
N ALA A 209 -2.61 18.46 0.70
CA ALA A 209 -1.78 17.27 0.53
C ALA A 209 -1.55 16.59 1.90
N LYS A 210 -1.75 15.26 1.95
CA LYS A 210 -1.71 14.50 3.21
C LYS A 210 -0.69 13.37 3.22
N SER A 211 -0.05 13.07 2.08
CA SER A 211 0.89 11.97 1.97
C SER A 211 2.07 12.30 1.06
N ILE A 212 3.15 11.53 1.22
CA ILE A 212 4.27 11.43 0.27
C ILE A 212 4.33 9.99 -0.20
N THR A 213 4.38 9.82 -1.52
CA THR A 213 4.42 8.53 -2.21
C THR A 213 5.85 7.99 -2.19
N HIS A 214 6.03 6.68 -1.90
CA HIS A 214 7.28 5.91 -1.91
C HIS A 214 8.55 6.73 -1.64
N THR A 215 8.60 7.34 -0.44
CA THR A 215 9.70 8.22 0.01
C THR A 215 11.07 7.69 -0.38
N PHE A 216 11.98 8.57 -0.83
CA PHE A 216 13.28 8.37 -1.46
C PHE A 216 13.25 8.08 -2.97
N ASN A 217 12.19 7.53 -3.52
CA ASN A 217 12.13 7.05 -4.90
C ASN A 217 11.33 8.01 -5.79
N GLY A 218 11.81 8.26 -7.01
CA GLY A 218 11.13 9.16 -7.94
C GLY A 218 10.93 10.58 -7.39
N GLN A 219 11.87 11.13 -6.61
CA GLN A 219 11.72 12.46 -6.02
C GLN A 219 13.06 13.14 -5.72
N SER A 220 13.00 14.44 -5.40
CA SER A 220 14.18 15.23 -5.03
C SER A 220 14.87 14.64 -3.79
N PRO A 221 16.19 14.40 -3.84
CA PRO A 221 16.93 13.76 -2.75
C PRO A 221 17.05 14.67 -1.52
N PHE A 222 17.28 14.06 -0.36
CA PHE A 222 17.61 14.78 0.86
C PHE A 222 19.09 15.19 0.86
N LEU A 223 19.32 16.49 0.80
CA LEU A 223 20.64 17.08 1.00
C LEU A 223 20.56 18.07 2.16
N HIS A 224 21.64 18.25 2.92
CA HIS A 224 21.66 19.12 4.11
C HIS A 224 21.35 20.61 3.83
N ARG A 225 21.40 21.05 2.54
CA ARG A 225 21.06 22.41 2.08
C ARG A 225 19.95 22.44 1.04
N ALA A 226 19.43 21.28 0.62
CA ALA A 226 18.31 21.11 -0.31
C ALA A 226 17.52 19.88 0.11
N ASN A 227 16.52 20.09 0.95
CA ASN A 227 15.88 18.99 1.68
C ASN A 227 14.89 18.19 0.84
N GLY A 228 14.27 18.82 -0.19
CA GLY A 228 13.33 18.15 -1.09
C GLY A 228 12.11 17.52 -0.40
N LEU A 229 11.47 16.59 -1.09
CA LEU A 229 10.33 15.84 -0.53
C LEU A 229 10.74 14.94 0.64
N VAL A 230 11.92 14.31 0.57
CA VAL A 230 12.41 13.48 1.68
C VAL A 230 12.56 14.30 2.96
N GLY A 231 13.11 15.51 2.87
CA GLY A 231 13.19 16.42 4.02
C GLY A 231 11.83 16.91 4.48
N THR A 232 10.86 17.04 3.57
CA THR A 232 9.48 17.34 3.92
C THR A 232 8.86 16.21 4.74
N ALA A 233 9.05 14.94 4.33
CA ALA A 233 8.61 13.77 5.08
C ALA A 233 9.16 13.78 6.52
N PHE A 234 10.42 14.13 6.69
CA PHE A 234 11.08 14.17 8.02
C PHE A 234 10.69 15.41 8.85
N ARG A 235 10.43 16.53 8.20
CA ARG A 235 10.06 17.79 8.88
C ARG A 235 8.63 17.81 9.39
N TYR A 236 7.71 17.21 8.65
CA TYR A 236 6.28 17.11 8.99
C TYR A 236 5.98 15.72 9.54
N HIS A 237 6.07 15.56 10.87
CA HIS A 237 5.93 14.27 11.53
C HIS A 237 4.53 13.67 11.38
N ASP A 238 3.50 14.51 11.26
CA ASP A 238 2.08 14.15 11.08
C ASP A 238 1.66 13.96 9.62
N LEU A 239 2.54 14.25 8.66
CA LEU A 239 2.32 13.94 7.25
C LEU A 239 2.55 12.45 7.02
N TYR A 240 1.58 11.73 6.51
CA TYR A 240 1.78 10.33 6.12
C TYR A 240 2.85 10.22 5.04
N SER A 241 3.61 9.16 5.07
CA SER A 241 4.67 8.93 4.08
C SER A 241 4.81 7.45 3.83
N GLU A 242 4.73 7.07 2.55
CA GLU A 242 4.93 5.70 2.11
C GLU A 242 6.42 5.39 1.96
N VAL A 243 6.79 4.12 2.13
CA VAL A 243 8.14 3.62 1.84
C VAL A 243 8.09 2.16 1.41
N ILE A 244 8.92 1.79 0.41
CA ILE A 244 9.08 0.42 -0.07
C ILE A 244 10.10 -0.29 0.83
N CYS A 245 9.72 -1.42 1.42
CA CYS A 245 10.50 -2.10 2.46
C CYS A 245 11.19 -3.39 1.97
N ASP A 246 11.60 -3.42 0.69
CA ASP A 246 12.24 -4.56 0.05
C ASP A 246 13.76 -4.65 0.30
N THR A 247 14.38 -3.64 0.91
CA THR A 247 15.83 -3.47 1.11
C THR A 247 16.65 -3.25 -0.15
N HIS A 248 16.01 -3.12 -1.30
CA HIS A 248 16.62 -2.81 -2.59
C HIS A 248 16.39 -1.35 -3.01
N HIS A 249 15.16 -0.84 -2.84
CA HIS A 249 14.82 0.58 -3.05
C HIS A 249 15.42 1.49 -1.99
N SER A 250 15.51 1.00 -0.77
CA SER A 250 16.09 1.71 0.38
C SER A 250 16.90 0.75 1.22
N THR A 251 18.09 1.17 1.67
CA THR A 251 18.91 0.33 2.56
C THR A 251 18.22 0.16 3.92
N PRO A 252 18.58 -0.87 4.70
CA PRO A 252 18.06 -1.05 6.06
C PRO A 252 18.25 0.19 6.94
N GLU A 253 19.38 0.88 6.81
CA GLU A 253 19.67 2.11 7.56
C GLU A 253 18.72 3.25 7.16
N ALA A 254 18.43 3.41 5.86
CA ALA A 254 17.49 4.41 5.38
C ALA A 254 16.07 4.13 5.88
N LEU A 255 15.64 2.85 5.90
CA LEU A 255 14.36 2.42 6.47
C LEU A 255 14.31 2.70 7.98
N ASN A 256 15.38 2.40 8.73
CA ASN A 256 15.45 2.68 10.16
C ASN A 256 15.33 4.19 10.45
N ILE A 257 16.08 5.02 9.71
CA ILE A 257 16.02 6.48 9.82
C ILE A 257 14.61 6.99 9.50
N PHE A 258 14.01 6.50 8.41
CA PHE A 258 12.66 6.87 8.00
C PHE A 258 11.65 6.64 9.13
N PHE A 259 11.59 5.42 9.68
CA PHE A 259 10.66 5.09 10.74
C PHE A 259 11.00 5.77 12.07
N THR A 260 12.27 6.05 12.34
CA THR A 260 12.67 6.88 13.50
C THR A 260 12.11 8.29 13.37
N CYS A 261 12.17 8.91 12.19
CA CYS A 261 11.63 10.25 11.94
C CYS A 261 10.09 10.27 11.92
N LYS A 262 9.45 9.24 11.36
CA LYS A 262 7.97 9.18 11.24
C LYS A 262 7.27 8.68 12.50
N GLY A 263 8.00 8.03 13.39
CA GLY A 263 7.41 7.38 14.55
C GLY A 263 6.50 6.22 14.15
N LYS A 264 5.65 5.78 15.07
CA LYS A 264 4.80 4.60 14.89
C LYS A 264 3.48 4.87 14.16
N ASP A 265 3.11 6.12 13.91
CA ASP A 265 1.74 6.49 13.53
C ASP A 265 1.61 7.02 12.08
N HIS A 266 2.72 7.43 11.42
CA HIS A 266 2.64 8.13 10.12
C HIS A 266 3.54 7.57 9.02
N GLY A 267 4.39 6.57 9.32
CA GLY A 267 5.09 5.79 8.28
C GLY A 267 4.20 4.68 7.73
N ILE A 268 4.15 4.51 6.42
CA ILE A 268 3.34 3.48 5.76
C ILE A 268 4.25 2.60 4.92
N MET A 269 4.28 1.30 5.23
CA MET A 269 4.91 0.30 4.38
C MET A 269 3.98 0.00 3.20
N ILE A 270 4.53 0.07 1.99
CA ILE A 270 3.86 -0.31 0.75
C ILE A 270 4.70 -1.35 0.00
N SER A 271 4.08 -2.12 -0.86
CA SER A 271 4.85 -3.03 -1.72
C SER A 271 5.38 -2.35 -2.97
N ASP A 272 4.63 -1.43 -3.56
CA ASP A 272 4.87 -0.92 -4.92
C ASP A 272 5.10 -2.07 -5.92
N ALA A 273 4.37 -3.17 -5.72
CA ALA A 273 4.59 -4.39 -6.45
C ALA A 273 3.99 -4.32 -7.85
N LEU A 274 4.75 -4.85 -8.81
CA LEU A 274 4.32 -4.97 -10.20
C LEU A 274 3.64 -6.32 -10.48
N LEU A 275 3.08 -6.46 -11.69
CA LEU A 275 2.54 -7.73 -12.20
C LEU A 275 3.57 -8.88 -12.16
N CYS A 276 4.86 -8.57 -12.13
CA CYS A 276 5.94 -9.56 -12.05
C CYS A 276 6.12 -10.16 -10.65
N LYS A 277 5.42 -9.68 -9.63
CA LYS A 277 5.44 -10.28 -8.29
C LYS A 277 5.08 -11.78 -8.39
N GLY A 278 5.88 -12.61 -7.74
CA GLY A 278 5.78 -14.08 -7.81
C GLY A 278 6.49 -14.73 -9.00
N GLY A 279 7.10 -13.95 -9.88
CA GLY A 279 8.00 -14.42 -10.93
C GLY A 279 9.37 -14.87 -10.40
N LYS A 280 10.21 -15.37 -11.29
CA LYS A 280 11.55 -15.89 -10.98
C LYS A 280 12.63 -15.04 -11.66
N PRO A 281 13.88 -15.07 -11.18
CA PRO A 281 15.00 -14.46 -11.89
C PRO A 281 15.03 -14.86 -13.37
N GLY A 282 15.16 -13.88 -14.25
CA GLY A 282 15.13 -14.03 -15.71
C GLY A 282 13.76 -13.87 -16.36
N ASP A 283 12.65 -13.93 -15.60
CA ASP A 283 11.31 -13.69 -16.14
C ASP A 283 11.17 -12.24 -16.61
N LYS A 284 10.50 -12.06 -17.74
CA LYS A 284 10.28 -10.75 -18.38
C LYS A 284 8.82 -10.43 -18.49
N PHE A 285 8.49 -9.15 -18.27
CA PHE A 285 7.12 -8.65 -18.27
C PHE A 285 7.07 -7.29 -18.97
N MET A 286 5.90 -6.90 -19.47
CA MET A 286 5.64 -5.54 -19.95
C MET A 286 4.91 -4.76 -18.87
N PHE A 287 5.42 -3.58 -18.52
CA PHE A 287 4.81 -2.68 -17.56
C PHE A 287 5.00 -1.22 -17.99
N GLY A 288 3.91 -0.45 -18.10
CA GLY A 288 3.97 0.94 -18.52
C GLY A 288 4.66 1.16 -19.88
N GLY A 289 4.52 0.21 -20.81
CA GLY A 289 5.18 0.26 -22.12
C GLY A 289 6.65 -0.15 -22.13
N HIS A 290 7.25 -0.46 -20.97
CA HIS A 290 8.64 -0.88 -20.84
C HIS A 290 8.77 -2.37 -20.53
N GLU A 291 9.82 -3.02 -21.05
CA GLU A 291 10.17 -4.39 -20.65
C GLU A 291 10.88 -4.36 -19.29
N VAL A 292 10.37 -5.13 -18.35
CA VAL A 292 10.93 -5.34 -17.00
C VAL A 292 11.42 -6.77 -16.88
N VAL A 293 12.58 -6.96 -16.31
CA VAL A 293 13.17 -8.27 -15.99
C VAL A 293 13.38 -8.41 -14.48
N ILE A 294 13.13 -9.58 -13.94
CA ILE A 294 13.51 -9.90 -12.55
C ILE A 294 14.98 -10.30 -12.55
N ASP A 295 15.83 -9.57 -11.82
CA ASP A 295 17.25 -9.87 -11.71
C ASP A 295 17.53 -11.03 -10.72
N GLU A 296 18.81 -11.43 -10.60
CA GLU A 296 19.25 -12.53 -9.72
C GLU A 296 18.95 -12.28 -8.23
N THR A 297 18.72 -11.03 -7.84
CA THR A 297 18.32 -10.67 -6.46
C THR A 297 16.82 -10.69 -6.23
N GLY A 298 16.04 -10.94 -7.29
CA GLY A 298 14.59 -10.87 -7.26
C GLY A 298 14.02 -9.46 -7.47
N THR A 299 14.88 -8.47 -7.81
CA THR A 299 14.46 -7.08 -8.03
C THR A 299 13.97 -6.90 -9.48
N ALA A 300 12.86 -6.20 -9.66
CA ALA A 300 12.36 -5.82 -10.98
C ALA A 300 13.17 -4.65 -11.55
N ARG A 301 13.67 -4.78 -12.78
CA ARG A 301 14.49 -3.78 -13.45
C ARG A 301 14.04 -3.53 -14.87
N LEU A 302 14.09 -2.28 -15.29
CA LEU A 302 13.93 -1.89 -16.69
C LEU A 302 15.08 -2.50 -17.52
N THR A 303 14.78 -3.25 -18.58
CA THR A 303 15.81 -3.87 -19.43
C THR A 303 16.64 -2.83 -20.19
N GLU A 304 16.07 -1.67 -20.51
CA GLU A 304 16.72 -0.60 -21.28
C GLU A 304 17.76 0.15 -20.45
N THR A 305 17.49 0.43 -19.17
CA THR A 305 18.33 1.31 -18.33
C THR A 305 18.99 0.61 -17.16
N GLY A 306 18.51 -0.59 -16.79
CA GLY A 306 18.91 -1.28 -15.56
C GLY A 306 18.34 -0.65 -14.29
N GLY A 307 17.56 0.43 -14.40
CA GLY A 307 16.91 1.09 -13.26
C GLY A 307 15.87 0.18 -12.58
N ILE A 308 15.70 0.33 -11.27
CA ILE A 308 14.65 -0.38 -10.53
C ILE A 308 13.27 0.15 -11.00
N ALA A 309 12.30 -0.73 -11.15
CA ALA A 309 10.94 -0.42 -11.57
C ALA A 309 9.96 -1.13 -10.65
N GLY A 310 9.35 -0.39 -9.71
CA GLY A 310 8.49 -0.98 -8.69
C GLY A 310 9.13 -2.20 -8.02
N SER A 311 8.37 -3.04 -7.37
CA SER A 311 8.95 -4.17 -6.64
C SER A 311 8.31 -5.52 -6.97
N THR A 312 8.90 -6.58 -6.42
CA THR A 312 8.33 -7.93 -6.32
C THR A 312 8.00 -8.27 -4.87
N MET A 313 8.07 -7.29 -3.95
CA MET A 313 7.98 -7.51 -2.52
C MET A 313 6.61 -8.02 -2.09
N GLN A 314 6.63 -9.05 -1.24
CA GLN A 314 5.46 -9.50 -0.49
C GLN A 314 5.37 -8.72 0.83
N MET A 315 4.15 -8.38 1.28
CA MET A 315 3.95 -7.56 2.48
C MET A 315 4.49 -8.22 3.76
N ASN A 316 4.36 -9.53 3.91
CA ASN A 316 4.95 -10.26 5.05
C ASN A 316 6.48 -10.23 5.03
N VAL A 317 7.10 -10.23 3.84
CA VAL A 317 8.56 -10.08 3.68
C VAL A 317 8.99 -8.66 4.06
N GLY A 318 8.23 -7.64 3.64
CA GLY A 318 8.46 -6.25 4.06
C GLY A 318 8.43 -6.10 5.58
N LEU A 319 7.44 -6.69 6.25
CA LEU A 319 7.35 -6.68 7.72
C LEU A 319 8.58 -7.35 8.36
N ARG A 320 9.02 -8.52 7.86
CA ARG A 320 10.26 -9.17 8.32
C ARG A 320 11.47 -8.27 8.12
N ASN A 321 11.61 -7.65 6.95
CA ASN A 321 12.74 -6.78 6.63
C ASN A 321 12.80 -5.58 7.60
N LEU A 322 11.66 -4.99 7.93
CA LEU A 322 11.61 -3.90 8.90
C LEU A 322 12.09 -4.36 10.29
N VAL A 323 11.57 -5.48 10.78
CA VAL A 323 11.87 -5.93 12.15
C VAL A 323 13.26 -6.54 12.26
N GLU A 324 13.59 -7.51 11.39
CA GLU A 324 14.81 -8.32 11.54
C GLU A 324 16.04 -7.66 10.90
N VAL A 325 15.86 -6.91 9.79
CA VAL A 325 16.97 -6.35 9.02
C VAL A 325 17.18 -4.86 9.33
N ALA A 326 16.11 -4.06 9.24
CA ALA A 326 16.17 -2.62 9.53
C ALA A 326 16.07 -2.29 11.04
N GLN A 327 15.79 -3.30 11.90
CA GLN A 327 15.68 -3.14 13.35
C GLN A 327 14.66 -2.08 13.79
N VAL A 328 13.57 -1.96 13.04
CA VAL A 328 12.43 -1.11 13.40
C VAL A 328 11.62 -1.82 14.50
N PRO A 329 11.19 -1.11 15.57
CA PRO A 329 10.36 -1.72 16.62
C PRO A 329 9.10 -2.37 16.02
N PHE A 330 8.72 -3.56 16.53
CA PHE A 330 7.61 -4.33 15.98
C PHE A 330 6.29 -3.54 15.92
N GLU A 331 5.97 -2.75 16.95
CA GLU A 331 4.78 -1.88 16.95
C GLU A 331 4.79 -0.89 15.76
N THR A 332 5.92 -0.26 15.50
CA THR A 332 6.08 0.66 14.38
C THR A 332 5.93 -0.06 13.04
N ALA A 333 6.57 -1.21 12.90
CA ALA A 333 6.53 -2.01 11.68
C ALA A 333 5.12 -2.54 11.38
N ILE A 334 4.42 -3.10 12.38
CA ILE A 334 3.07 -3.63 12.17
C ILE A 334 2.05 -2.51 11.93
N ASN A 335 2.16 -1.38 12.63
CA ASN A 335 1.28 -0.24 12.41
C ASN A 335 1.41 0.30 10.99
N SER A 336 2.60 0.27 10.41
CA SER A 336 2.86 0.81 9.06
C SER A 336 2.12 0.06 7.94
N CYS A 337 1.72 -1.18 8.17
CA CYS A 337 0.97 -1.98 7.20
C CYS A 337 -0.44 -2.37 7.68
N THR A 338 -0.91 -1.77 8.76
CA THR A 338 -2.25 -2.06 9.32
C THR A 338 -2.99 -0.78 9.66
N ILE A 339 -2.80 -0.23 10.85
CA ILE A 339 -3.59 0.92 11.33
C ILE A 339 -3.22 2.24 10.65
N ASN A 340 -1.96 2.46 10.25
CA ASN A 340 -1.56 3.71 9.61
C ASN A 340 -2.21 3.91 8.24
N PRO A 341 -2.15 2.93 7.29
CA PRO A 341 -2.89 3.03 6.04
C PRO A 341 -4.41 3.08 6.26
N ALA A 342 -4.96 2.35 7.23
CA ALA A 342 -6.37 2.45 7.57
C ALA A 342 -6.75 3.87 8.04
N THR A 343 -5.89 4.51 8.85
CA THR A 343 -6.14 5.88 9.33
C THR A 343 -6.05 6.91 8.21
N LEU A 344 -5.06 6.80 7.34
CA LEU A 344 -4.95 7.67 6.17
C LEU A 344 -6.20 7.60 5.29
N LEU A 345 -6.74 6.37 5.09
CA LEU A 345 -7.95 6.16 4.29
C LEU A 345 -9.26 6.48 5.02
N GLY A 346 -9.22 6.82 6.33
CA GLY A 346 -10.43 7.06 7.14
C GLY A 346 -11.21 5.78 7.46
N LEU A 347 -10.56 4.62 7.48
CA LEU A 347 -11.13 3.29 7.73
C LEU A 347 -10.71 2.71 9.09
N ASN A 348 -10.06 3.50 9.92
CA ASN A 348 -9.49 3.09 11.22
C ASN A 348 -10.53 2.86 12.33
N ASP A 349 -11.79 3.05 12.05
CA ASP A 349 -12.91 2.69 12.92
C ASP A 349 -13.28 1.20 12.83
N HIS A 350 -12.82 0.51 11.77
CA HIS A 350 -13.12 -0.91 11.56
C HIS A 350 -11.98 -1.74 10.95
N LEU A 351 -10.88 -1.15 10.47
CA LEU A 351 -9.71 -1.85 9.92
C LEU A 351 -8.43 -1.56 10.73
N GLY A 352 -7.46 -2.47 10.64
CA GLY A 352 -6.10 -2.29 11.14
C GLY A 352 -5.86 -2.69 12.60
N LYS A 353 -6.86 -3.24 13.31
CA LYS A 353 -6.72 -3.72 14.71
C LYS A 353 -7.44 -5.02 14.96
N LEU A 354 -6.92 -5.83 15.90
CA LEU A 354 -7.64 -6.99 16.46
C LEU A 354 -8.41 -6.54 17.71
N GLN A 355 -9.51 -5.82 17.52
CA GLN A 355 -10.31 -5.23 18.59
C GLN A 355 -11.81 -5.52 18.38
N VAL A 356 -12.58 -5.63 19.47
CA VAL A 356 -14.02 -5.82 19.40
C VAL A 356 -14.67 -4.70 18.56
N GLY A 357 -15.52 -5.09 17.60
CA GLY A 357 -16.18 -4.22 16.64
C GLY A 357 -15.42 -4.04 15.32
N TYR A 358 -14.11 -4.35 15.30
CA TYR A 358 -13.33 -4.33 14.07
C TYR A 358 -13.63 -5.53 13.17
N ASP A 359 -13.29 -5.41 11.91
CA ASP A 359 -13.36 -6.52 10.96
C ASP A 359 -12.47 -7.67 11.43
N ALA A 360 -12.94 -8.90 11.24
CA ALA A 360 -12.20 -10.09 11.60
C ALA A 360 -11.13 -10.40 10.54
N ASP A 361 -10.23 -9.42 10.33
CA ASP A 361 -9.11 -9.47 9.42
C ASP A 361 -7.84 -9.75 10.23
N ALA A 362 -7.33 -10.98 10.14
CA ALA A 362 -6.21 -11.44 10.93
C ALA A 362 -5.23 -12.27 10.11
N VAL A 363 -3.96 -12.16 10.43
CA VAL A 363 -2.88 -12.94 9.83
C VAL A 363 -2.17 -13.75 10.89
N VAL A 364 -2.01 -15.04 10.64
CA VAL A 364 -1.22 -15.95 11.46
C VAL A 364 0.16 -16.07 10.83
N LEU A 365 1.20 -15.67 11.58
CA LEU A 365 2.57 -15.67 11.11
C LEU A 365 3.41 -16.71 11.85
N ASN A 366 4.20 -17.45 11.10
CA ASN A 366 5.31 -18.25 11.62
C ASN A 366 6.40 -17.33 12.19
N ASP A 367 7.38 -17.93 12.89
CA ASP A 367 8.49 -17.16 13.47
C ASP A 367 9.39 -16.50 12.42
N ASP A 368 9.45 -17.04 11.22
CA ASP A 368 10.15 -16.50 10.05
C ASP A 368 9.34 -15.49 9.24
N TYR A 369 8.16 -15.09 9.73
CA TYR A 369 7.19 -14.21 9.09
C TYR A 369 6.50 -14.78 7.84
N THR A 370 6.69 -16.05 7.51
CA THR A 370 5.83 -16.67 6.50
C THR A 370 4.39 -16.75 7.01
N VAL A 371 3.43 -16.59 6.09
CA VAL A 371 2.00 -16.61 6.46
C VAL A 371 1.53 -18.06 6.58
N ALA A 372 1.07 -18.43 7.76
CA ALA A 372 0.47 -19.74 8.03
C ALA A 372 -1.02 -19.75 7.62
N GLU A 373 -1.73 -18.66 7.89
CA GLU A 373 -3.14 -18.51 7.54
C GLU A 373 -3.54 -17.02 7.53
N THR A 374 -4.48 -16.66 6.66
CA THR A 374 -5.09 -15.32 6.65
C THR A 374 -6.59 -15.45 6.80
N TYR A 375 -7.16 -14.63 7.64
CA TYR A 375 -8.60 -14.43 7.77
C TYR A 375 -8.97 -13.08 7.19
N ALA A 376 -9.89 -13.06 6.24
CA ALA A 376 -10.53 -11.87 5.74
C ALA A 376 -12.02 -11.94 6.08
N LYS A 377 -12.52 -10.95 6.80
CA LYS A 377 -13.91 -10.95 7.35
C LYS A 377 -14.25 -12.23 8.11
N GLY A 378 -13.29 -12.77 8.86
CA GLY A 378 -13.44 -13.98 9.65
C GLY A 378 -13.48 -15.30 8.85
N ILE A 379 -13.25 -15.24 7.55
CA ILE A 379 -13.19 -16.40 6.65
C ILE A 379 -11.74 -16.76 6.39
N ALA A 380 -11.35 -18.01 6.69
CA ALA A 380 -10.03 -18.54 6.37
C ALA A 380 -9.85 -18.58 4.84
N GLN A 381 -8.71 -18.10 4.35
CA GLN A 381 -8.47 -17.91 2.92
C GLN A 381 -7.75 -19.10 2.26
N PHE A 382 -7.04 -19.92 3.00
CA PHE A 382 -6.35 -21.13 2.54
C PHE A 382 -6.00 -22.05 3.70
#